data_9ef9a8adda6af87db7e3d13c05431ffe
#
_entry.id   9ef9a8adda6af87db7e3d13c05431ffe
#
_cell.length_a   1.000
_cell.length_b   1.000
_cell.length_c   1.000
_cell.angle_alpha   90.00
_cell.angle_beta   90.00
_cell.angle_gamma   90.00
#
_symmetry.space_group_name_H-M   'P 1'
#
loop_
_entity.id
_entity.type
_entity.pdbx_description
1 polymer ?
#
loop_
_entity_poly.entity_id
_entity_poly.type
_entity_poly.pdbx_seq_one_letter_code
_entity_poly.pdbx_strand_id
1 'polypeptide(L)'
;GGGHNMTVAERTAAGRELAPEMCSLNMGSMNFGLFPAAERFDHWKHAWEPEYLEGTRDFIFKNTFADIETILHDLGEANGTRFEFECYDVGHIHTLGHFLERGLVKPPLFVQFVLGVLGGIGASAENLMHMKRTADTVLGDAYRFSVLAAGRHQLRLVTLGAVLGGNVRVGLEDSLFIAKGEMAQSNAQQVAKIRRIL
;
A
#
# COMPACT_ATOMS: atom_id res chain seq x y z
N GLY A 1 -7.42 4.68 -1.85
CA GLY A 1 -7.62 4.22 -3.22
C GLY A 1 -8.34 5.24 -4.06
N GLY A 2 -8.72 4.84 -5.25
CA GLY A 2 -9.45 5.65 -6.20
C GLY A 2 -9.06 5.32 -7.64
N GLY A 3 -9.98 5.57 -8.57
CA GLY A 3 -9.76 5.37 -10.00
C GLY A 3 -8.99 6.53 -10.65
N HIS A 4 -8.69 6.35 -11.93
CA HIS A 4 -8.09 7.40 -12.75
C HIS A 4 -8.97 8.65 -12.74
N ASN A 5 -8.33 9.83 -12.66
CA ASN A 5 -8.98 11.14 -12.72
C ASN A 5 -10.01 11.48 -11.62
N MET A 6 -10.09 10.67 -10.56
CA MET A 6 -10.95 11.00 -9.41
C MET A 6 -10.35 12.14 -8.58
N THR A 7 -11.18 13.08 -8.19
CA THR A 7 -10.84 14.12 -7.21
C THR A 7 -10.68 13.53 -5.81
N VAL A 8 -10.04 14.23 -4.88
CA VAL A 8 -9.96 13.82 -3.47
C VAL A 8 -11.35 13.64 -2.88
N ALA A 9 -12.29 14.54 -3.21
CA ALA A 9 -13.66 14.47 -2.73
C ALA A 9 -14.39 13.17 -3.14
N GLU A 10 -14.22 12.75 -4.40
CA GLU A 10 -14.78 11.49 -4.91
C GLU A 10 -14.11 10.26 -4.28
N ARG A 11 -12.79 10.29 -4.14
CA ARG A 11 -12.00 9.19 -3.54
C ARG A 11 -12.33 8.98 -2.06
N THR A 12 -12.69 10.04 -1.32
CA THR A 12 -13.00 10.00 0.11
C THR A 12 -14.49 9.90 0.40
N ALA A 13 -15.37 9.95 -0.60
CA ALA A 13 -16.83 9.97 -0.41
C ALA A 13 -17.33 8.81 0.48
N ALA A 14 -16.95 7.57 0.17
CA ALA A 14 -17.33 6.41 0.98
C ALA A 14 -16.78 6.48 2.42
N GLY A 15 -15.54 6.95 2.60
CA GLY A 15 -14.95 7.13 3.92
C GLY A 15 -15.67 8.19 4.75
N ARG A 16 -16.10 9.28 4.13
CA ARG A 16 -16.91 10.33 4.81
C ARG A 16 -18.29 9.83 5.20
N GLU A 17 -18.94 9.07 4.32
CA GLU A 17 -20.30 8.55 4.58
C GLU A 17 -20.29 7.44 5.63
N LEU A 18 -19.36 6.50 5.55
CA LEU A 18 -19.34 5.30 6.39
C LEU A 18 -18.55 5.46 7.69
N ALA A 19 -17.74 6.52 7.80
CA ALA A 19 -16.88 6.80 8.95
C ALA A 19 -16.19 5.54 9.52
N PRO A 20 -15.39 4.81 8.70
CA PRO A 20 -14.77 3.56 9.14
C PRO A 20 -13.71 3.82 10.21
N GLU A 21 -13.43 2.81 11.03
CA GLU A 21 -12.38 2.88 12.05
C GLU A 21 -11.00 3.14 11.45
N MET A 22 -10.74 2.62 10.24
CA MET A 22 -9.46 2.76 9.55
C MET A 22 -9.63 2.84 8.03
N CYS A 23 -8.81 3.68 7.38
CA CYS A 23 -8.63 3.76 5.93
C CYS A 23 -7.15 3.68 5.57
N SER A 24 -6.82 3.15 4.40
CA SER A 24 -5.47 3.28 3.84
C SER A 24 -5.25 4.68 3.26
N LEU A 25 -4.03 5.21 3.41
CA LEU A 25 -3.61 6.52 2.90
C LEU A 25 -2.19 6.46 2.36
N ASN A 26 -2.04 6.59 1.04
CA ASN A 26 -0.72 6.67 0.40
C ASN A 26 -0.04 7.99 0.76
N MET A 27 1.22 7.91 1.20
CA MET A 27 1.96 9.07 1.71
C MET A 27 2.72 9.85 0.64
N GLY A 28 2.28 9.78 -0.61
CA GLY A 28 2.85 10.58 -1.69
C GLY A 28 2.30 10.21 -3.06
N SER A 29 2.66 11.03 -4.05
CA SER A 29 2.38 10.78 -5.46
C SER A 29 3.47 9.90 -6.06
N MET A 30 3.08 9.04 -7.01
CA MET A 30 4.02 8.14 -7.69
C MET A 30 3.46 7.68 -9.03
N ASN A 31 4.33 7.26 -9.96
CA ASN A 31 3.89 6.40 -11.03
C ASN A 31 3.33 5.10 -10.44
N PHE A 32 2.24 4.59 -11.01
CA PHE A 32 1.61 3.37 -10.54
C PHE A 32 1.37 2.44 -11.73
N GLY A 33 2.40 1.67 -12.08
CA GLY A 33 2.43 0.89 -13.31
C GLY A 33 1.97 -0.55 -13.11
N LEU A 34 0.87 -0.94 -13.77
CA LEU A 34 0.41 -2.33 -13.87
C LEU A 34 0.53 -2.87 -15.30
N PHE A 35 0.87 -2.02 -16.28
CA PHE A 35 0.94 -2.36 -17.70
C PHE A 35 1.81 -3.60 -18.03
N PRO A 36 2.92 -3.93 -17.31
CA PRO A 36 3.66 -5.15 -17.63
C PRO A 36 2.89 -6.44 -17.35
N ALA A 37 1.78 -6.36 -16.60
CA ALA A 37 0.92 -7.51 -16.39
C ALA A 37 0.12 -7.89 -17.65
N ALA A 38 -0.13 -6.94 -18.55
CA ALA A 38 -0.84 -7.18 -19.80
C ALA A 38 -0.13 -8.22 -20.69
N GLU A 39 1.20 -8.25 -20.68
CA GLU A 39 2.01 -9.20 -21.46
C GLU A 39 1.93 -10.66 -20.95
N ARG A 40 1.28 -10.90 -19.82
CA ARG A 40 1.22 -12.22 -19.16
C ARG A 40 -0.04 -13.00 -19.44
N PHE A 41 -1.02 -12.38 -20.11
CA PHE A 41 -2.33 -12.97 -20.35
C PHE A 41 -2.68 -12.94 -21.83
N ASP A 42 -2.96 -14.10 -22.41
CA ASP A 42 -3.39 -14.23 -23.79
C ASP A 42 -4.91 -14.03 -23.94
N HIS A 43 -5.66 -14.16 -22.82
CA HIS A 43 -7.12 -14.07 -22.81
C HIS A 43 -7.59 -13.21 -21.64
N TRP A 44 -8.57 -12.37 -21.93
CA TRP A 44 -9.17 -11.43 -20.98
C TRP A 44 -10.64 -11.79 -20.72
N LYS A 45 -11.06 -11.67 -19.48
CA LYS A 45 -12.45 -11.89 -19.10
C LYS A 45 -13.34 -10.75 -19.57
N HIS A 46 -12.83 -9.54 -19.57
CA HIS A 46 -13.54 -8.33 -19.97
C HIS A 46 -12.71 -7.49 -20.94
N ALA A 47 -13.37 -6.87 -21.92
CA ALA A 47 -12.71 -6.06 -22.96
C ALA A 47 -11.96 -4.83 -22.40
N TRP A 48 -12.37 -4.32 -21.24
CA TRP A 48 -11.74 -3.15 -20.61
C TRP A 48 -10.40 -3.46 -19.89
N GLU A 49 -10.12 -4.73 -19.60
CA GLU A 49 -8.94 -5.10 -18.80
C GLU A 49 -7.60 -4.74 -19.48
N PRO A 50 -7.36 -5.07 -20.76
CA PRO A 50 -6.09 -4.71 -21.41
C PRO A 50 -5.92 -3.20 -21.56
N GLU A 51 -6.98 -2.47 -21.89
CA GLU A 51 -6.96 -1.01 -22.00
C GLU A 51 -6.66 -0.34 -20.64
N TYR A 52 -7.28 -0.83 -19.57
CA TYR A 52 -7.03 -0.37 -18.21
C TYR A 52 -5.56 -0.57 -17.80
N LEU A 53 -5.01 -1.76 -18.04
CA LEU A 53 -3.61 -2.05 -17.70
C LEU A 53 -2.65 -1.18 -18.51
N GLU A 54 -2.84 -1.07 -19.82
CA GLU A 54 -1.96 -0.23 -20.66
C GLU A 54 -2.07 1.25 -20.29
N GLY A 55 -3.25 1.74 -19.91
CA GLY A 55 -3.46 3.10 -19.40
C GLY A 55 -2.63 3.44 -18.18
N THR A 56 -2.18 2.43 -17.40
CA THR A 56 -1.30 2.66 -16.24
C THR A 56 0.13 3.06 -16.62
N ARG A 57 0.50 2.98 -17.89
CA ARG A 57 1.79 3.47 -18.39
C ARG A 57 1.93 4.99 -18.27
N ASP A 58 0.83 5.71 -18.43
CA ASP A 58 0.75 7.17 -18.33
C ASP A 58 -0.17 7.59 -17.17
N PHE A 59 0.00 6.94 -16.01
CA PHE A 59 -0.80 7.21 -14.83
C PHE A 59 0.06 7.60 -13.63
N ILE A 60 -0.27 8.74 -13.02
CA ILE A 60 0.29 9.17 -11.75
C ILE A 60 -0.78 8.96 -10.67
N PHE A 61 -0.50 8.09 -9.69
CA PHE A 61 -1.27 8.11 -8.46
C PHE A 61 -0.94 9.41 -7.73
N LYS A 62 -1.93 10.30 -7.69
CA LYS A 62 -1.75 11.65 -7.15
C LYS A 62 -2.18 11.72 -5.68
N ASN A 63 -1.23 12.02 -4.81
CA ASN A 63 -1.44 12.44 -3.42
C ASN A 63 -0.40 13.50 -3.08
N THR A 64 -0.72 14.76 -3.37
CA THR A 64 0.12 15.91 -2.97
C THR A 64 0.02 16.14 -1.47
N PHE A 65 0.88 17.00 -0.90
CA PHE A 65 0.77 17.41 0.50
C PHE A 65 -0.63 17.95 0.81
N ALA A 66 -1.19 18.81 -0.06
CA ALA A 66 -2.53 19.36 0.11
C ALA A 66 -3.63 18.29 0.04
N ASP A 67 -3.49 17.28 -0.84
CA ASP A 67 -4.44 16.16 -0.92
C ASP A 67 -4.42 15.36 0.39
N ILE A 68 -3.22 15.08 0.92
CA ILE A 68 -3.04 14.34 2.18
C ILE A 68 -3.62 15.13 3.36
N GLU A 69 -3.33 16.42 3.47
CA GLU A 69 -3.88 17.31 4.50
C GLU A 69 -5.41 17.31 4.47
N THR A 70 -6.01 17.42 3.28
CA THR A 70 -7.46 17.34 3.11
C THR A 70 -8.03 16.01 3.62
N ILE A 71 -7.39 14.89 3.29
CA ILE A 71 -7.83 13.56 3.71
C ILE A 71 -7.71 13.40 5.24
N LEU A 72 -6.59 13.84 5.83
CA LEU A 72 -6.38 13.81 7.27
C LEU A 72 -7.44 14.63 8.02
N HIS A 73 -7.78 15.80 7.51
CA HIS A 73 -8.84 16.62 8.07
C HIS A 73 -10.23 15.97 7.91
N ASP A 74 -10.61 15.62 6.66
CA ASP A 74 -11.96 15.17 6.34
C ASP A 74 -12.34 13.81 6.92
N LEU A 75 -11.37 12.90 7.04
CA LEU A 75 -11.61 11.57 7.61
C LEU A 75 -11.03 11.43 9.01
N GLY A 76 -9.84 11.97 9.25
CA GLY A 76 -9.17 11.83 10.54
C GLY A 76 -9.80 12.69 11.62
N GLU A 77 -9.82 14.00 11.44
CA GLU A 77 -10.35 14.92 12.45
C GLU A 77 -11.88 14.90 12.50
N ALA A 78 -12.54 14.95 11.34
CA ALA A 78 -14.00 15.04 11.29
C ALA A 78 -14.70 13.73 11.69
N ASN A 79 -14.17 12.56 11.31
CA ASN A 79 -14.80 11.26 11.53
C ASN A 79 -14.09 10.40 12.58
N GLY A 80 -12.90 10.79 13.04
CA GLY A 80 -12.09 9.97 13.94
C GLY A 80 -11.46 8.74 13.28
N THR A 81 -11.46 8.67 11.93
CA THR A 81 -10.87 7.57 11.18
C THR A 81 -9.36 7.53 11.38
N ARG A 82 -8.80 6.37 11.70
CA ARG A 82 -7.36 6.13 11.74
C ARG A 82 -6.86 5.74 10.35
N PHE A 83 -5.53 5.82 10.15
CA PHE A 83 -4.95 5.53 8.86
C PHE A 83 -3.92 4.40 8.93
N GLU A 84 -3.96 3.53 7.92
CA GLU A 84 -2.85 2.71 7.47
C GLU A 84 -2.08 3.55 6.45
N PHE A 85 -0.92 4.06 6.85
CA PHE A 85 -0.08 4.92 6.02
C PHE A 85 0.74 4.08 5.07
N GLU A 86 0.35 4.03 3.80
CA GLU A 86 1.02 3.25 2.76
C GLU A 86 2.25 4.01 2.23
N CYS A 87 3.41 3.41 2.44
CA CYS A 87 4.70 3.92 1.99
C CYS A 87 5.28 3.01 0.90
N TYR A 88 5.32 3.52 -0.32
CA TYR A 88 5.81 2.81 -1.52
C TYR A 88 7.29 3.08 -1.79
N ASP A 89 7.88 4.02 -1.08
CA ASP A 89 9.29 4.38 -1.14
C ASP A 89 9.71 5.10 0.14
N VAL A 90 11.02 5.26 0.35
CA VAL A 90 11.56 5.99 1.52
C VAL A 90 11.10 7.46 1.56
N GLY A 91 10.87 8.09 0.40
CA GLY A 91 10.32 9.43 0.32
C GLY A 91 8.96 9.57 0.99
N HIS A 92 8.11 8.53 0.92
CA HIS A 92 6.82 8.52 1.60
C HIS A 92 6.96 8.45 3.13
N ILE A 93 8.01 7.77 3.64
CA ILE A 93 8.32 7.74 5.08
C ILE A 93 8.73 9.12 5.56
N HIS A 94 9.55 9.84 4.78
CA HIS A 94 9.91 11.23 5.10
C HIS A 94 8.71 12.17 5.05
N THR A 95 7.79 11.98 4.10
CA THR A 95 6.52 12.71 4.05
C THR A 95 5.71 12.47 5.34
N LEU A 96 5.59 11.22 5.78
CA LEU A 96 4.90 10.89 7.03
C LEU A 96 5.57 11.52 8.25
N GLY A 97 6.93 11.50 8.30
CA GLY A 97 7.71 12.19 9.33
C GLY A 97 7.42 13.68 9.37
N HIS A 98 7.35 14.34 8.21
CA HIS A 98 6.97 15.75 8.12
C HIS A 98 5.60 16.03 8.73
N PHE A 99 4.59 15.19 8.45
CA PHE A 99 3.25 15.35 9.05
C PHE A 99 3.23 15.06 10.54
N LEU A 100 4.06 14.11 11.01
CA LEU A 100 4.23 13.84 12.44
C LEU A 100 4.84 15.03 13.19
N GLU A 101 5.92 15.60 12.67
CA GLU A 101 6.59 16.78 13.24
C GLU A 101 5.65 18.00 13.32
N ARG A 102 4.75 18.14 12.36
CA ARG A 102 3.75 19.22 12.33
C ARG A 102 2.51 18.92 13.19
N GLY A 103 2.43 17.74 13.83
CA GLY A 103 1.31 17.35 14.66
C GLY A 103 0.02 17.03 13.91
N LEU A 104 0.08 16.85 12.58
CA LEU A 104 -1.07 16.54 11.73
C LEU A 104 -1.45 15.06 11.78
N VAL A 105 -0.53 14.21 12.23
CA VAL A 105 -0.78 12.81 12.56
C VAL A 105 -0.28 12.51 13.97
N LYS A 106 -0.92 11.56 14.67
CA LYS A 106 -0.61 11.26 16.08
C LYS A 106 -0.24 9.78 16.26
N PRO A 107 0.79 9.48 17.06
CA PRO A 107 1.13 8.11 17.43
C PRO A 107 0.00 7.39 18.19
N PRO A 108 -0.03 6.04 18.14
CA PRO A 108 0.83 5.19 17.32
C PRO A 108 0.40 5.19 15.86
N LEU A 109 1.35 5.41 14.96
CA LEU A 109 1.12 5.33 13.51
C LEU A 109 1.12 3.85 13.05
N PHE A 110 0.24 3.49 12.12
CA PHE A 110 0.29 2.19 11.47
C PHE A 110 0.79 2.36 10.03
N VAL A 111 2.00 1.87 9.76
CA VAL A 111 2.72 2.09 8.51
C VAL A 111 2.76 0.80 7.70
N GLN A 112 2.26 0.84 6.47
CA GLN A 112 2.35 -0.27 5.52
C GLN A 112 3.52 -0.04 4.58
N PHE A 113 4.56 -0.89 4.65
CA PHE A 113 5.62 -0.91 3.63
C PHE A 113 5.14 -1.69 2.43
N VAL A 114 5.03 -1.01 1.27
CA VAL A 114 4.56 -1.60 0.02
C VAL A 114 5.73 -1.76 -0.93
N LEU A 115 6.07 -3.00 -1.29
CA LEU A 115 7.22 -3.31 -2.13
C LEU A 115 6.81 -3.97 -3.45
N GLY A 116 7.49 -3.60 -4.53
CA GLY A 116 7.38 -4.29 -5.82
C GLY A 116 6.25 -3.84 -6.72
N VAL A 117 5.57 -2.74 -6.40
CA VAL A 117 4.70 -2.03 -7.34
C VAL A 117 5.60 -1.16 -8.23
N LEU A 118 5.43 -1.25 -9.54
CA LEU A 118 6.22 -0.46 -10.49
C LEU A 118 5.93 1.03 -10.33
N GLY A 119 6.96 1.79 -10.02
CA GLY A 119 6.89 3.20 -9.67
C GLY A 119 7.27 3.47 -8.21
N GLY A 120 7.23 2.44 -7.35
CA GLY A 120 7.75 2.46 -5.97
C GLY A 120 9.03 1.64 -5.83
N ILE A 121 9.43 1.38 -4.58
CA ILE A 121 10.65 0.62 -4.26
C ILE A 121 10.51 -0.86 -4.67
N GLY A 122 11.58 -1.43 -5.21
CA GLY A 122 11.61 -2.82 -5.65
C GLY A 122 11.48 -3.83 -4.50
N ALA A 123 10.96 -5.02 -4.81
CA ALA A 123 10.71 -6.10 -3.84
C ALA A 123 12.00 -6.91 -3.59
N SER A 124 12.84 -6.46 -2.66
CA SER A 124 14.02 -7.19 -2.17
C SER A 124 14.13 -7.10 -0.65
N ALA A 125 14.90 -7.99 -0.06
CA ALA A 125 15.19 -7.97 1.39
C ALA A 125 15.93 -6.68 1.78
N GLU A 126 16.89 -6.25 0.95
CA GLU A 126 17.67 -5.03 1.15
C GLU A 126 16.77 -3.79 1.17
N ASN A 127 15.81 -3.71 0.26
CA ASN A 127 14.87 -2.61 0.18
C ASN A 127 13.90 -2.59 1.37
N LEU A 128 13.42 -3.74 1.83
CA LEU A 128 12.63 -3.83 3.06
C LEU A 128 13.44 -3.35 4.28
N MET A 129 14.69 -3.80 4.39
CA MET A 129 15.58 -3.35 5.47
C MET A 129 15.90 -1.86 5.37
N HIS A 130 16.01 -1.33 4.15
CA HIS A 130 16.22 0.11 3.94
C HIS A 130 15.00 0.92 4.40
N MET A 131 13.80 0.54 4.00
CA MET A 131 12.56 1.19 4.47
C MET A 131 12.43 1.11 6.00
N LYS A 132 12.69 -0.06 6.59
CA LYS A 132 12.63 -0.26 8.05
C LYS A 132 13.61 0.67 8.78
N ARG A 133 14.88 0.72 8.37
CA ARG A 133 15.89 1.62 8.97
C ARG A 133 15.52 3.09 8.80
N THR A 134 15.00 3.48 7.63
CA THR A 134 14.53 4.85 7.41
C THR A 134 13.38 5.19 8.35
N ALA A 135 12.40 4.28 8.51
CA ALA A 135 11.29 4.49 9.43
C ALA A 135 11.75 4.58 10.88
N ASP A 136 12.69 3.73 11.33
CA ASP A 136 13.27 3.79 12.66
C ASP A 136 13.96 5.15 12.91
N THR A 137 14.66 5.67 11.91
CA THR A 137 15.35 6.96 12.01
C THR A 137 14.37 8.14 12.03
N VAL A 138 13.35 8.11 11.17
CA VAL A 138 12.44 9.24 10.96
C VAL A 138 11.29 9.27 11.97
N LEU A 139 10.76 8.10 12.33
CA LEU A 139 9.56 7.96 13.16
C LEU A 139 9.86 7.49 14.59
N GLY A 140 11.06 6.95 14.84
CA GLY A 140 11.44 6.41 16.16
C GLY A 140 10.46 5.33 16.63
N ASP A 141 9.99 5.46 17.87
CA ASP A 141 9.03 4.53 18.49
C ASP A 141 7.56 4.86 18.19
N ALA A 142 7.31 5.90 17.37
CA ALA A 142 5.98 6.41 17.12
C ALA A 142 5.11 5.49 16.24
N TYR A 143 5.65 4.38 15.72
CA TYR A 143 4.93 3.56 14.72
C TYR A 143 4.92 2.06 15.03
N ARG A 144 3.97 1.38 14.39
CA ARG A 144 3.92 -0.06 14.15
C ARG A 144 3.86 -0.26 12.64
N PHE A 145 4.37 -1.38 12.13
CA PHE A 145 4.39 -1.58 10.69
C PHE A 145 3.80 -2.92 10.26
N SER A 146 3.42 -2.98 9.02
CA SER A 146 3.12 -4.18 8.27
C SER A 146 3.87 -4.16 6.94
N VAL A 147 3.99 -5.32 6.32
CA VAL A 147 4.64 -5.50 5.02
C VAL A 147 3.66 -6.09 4.02
N LEU A 148 3.64 -5.48 2.84
CA LEU A 148 3.00 -5.97 1.62
C LEU A 148 4.07 -6.08 0.54
N ALA A 149 4.03 -7.13 -0.27
CA ALA A 149 4.86 -7.23 -1.47
C ALA A 149 4.08 -7.79 -2.65
N ALA A 150 4.24 -7.15 -3.81
CA ALA A 150 3.51 -7.51 -5.01
C ALA A 150 3.97 -8.85 -5.63
N GLY A 151 3.01 -9.64 -6.09
CA GLY A 151 3.19 -10.82 -6.88
C GLY A 151 4.02 -11.92 -6.19
N ARG A 152 4.96 -12.51 -6.93
CA ARG A 152 5.80 -13.65 -6.45
C ARG A 152 6.63 -13.36 -5.20
N HIS A 153 6.77 -12.11 -4.83
CA HIS A 153 7.56 -11.68 -3.68
C HIS A 153 6.78 -11.67 -2.37
N GLN A 154 5.44 -11.74 -2.43
CA GLN A 154 4.54 -11.60 -1.29
C GLN A 154 4.99 -12.45 -0.09
N LEU A 155 4.90 -13.77 -0.16
CA LEU A 155 5.13 -14.63 1.01
C LEU A 155 6.53 -14.48 1.61
N ARG A 156 7.56 -14.28 0.76
CA ARG A 156 8.95 -14.14 1.24
C ARG A 156 9.14 -12.86 2.04
N LEU A 157 8.67 -11.73 1.51
CA LEU A 157 8.90 -10.44 2.14
C LEU A 157 7.99 -10.20 3.35
N VAL A 158 6.74 -10.68 3.32
CA VAL A 158 5.89 -10.59 4.51
C VAL A 158 6.40 -11.47 5.65
N THR A 159 6.96 -12.66 5.35
CA THR A 159 7.62 -13.49 6.35
C THR A 159 8.84 -12.78 6.95
N LEU A 160 9.67 -12.14 6.13
CA LEU A 160 10.78 -11.32 6.62
C LEU A 160 10.27 -10.14 7.47
N GLY A 161 9.19 -9.50 7.06
CA GLY A 161 8.55 -8.42 7.83
C GLY A 161 8.13 -8.88 9.22
N ALA A 162 7.55 -10.09 9.32
CA ALA A 162 7.19 -10.69 10.61
C ALA A 162 8.42 -10.98 11.49
N VAL A 163 9.50 -11.52 10.90
CA VAL A 163 10.77 -11.74 11.62
C VAL A 163 11.34 -10.42 12.17
N LEU A 164 11.12 -9.32 11.47
CA LEU A 164 11.51 -7.98 11.91
C LEU A 164 10.55 -7.35 12.95
N GLY A 165 9.55 -8.10 13.43
CA GLY A 165 8.58 -7.64 14.42
C GLY A 165 7.37 -6.90 13.84
N GLY A 166 7.17 -6.95 12.54
CA GLY A 166 6.03 -6.34 11.85
C GLY A 166 4.83 -7.26 11.70
N ASN A 167 3.74 -6.67 11.27
CA ASN A 167 2.55 -7.37 10.80
C ASN A 167 2.69 -7.72 9.32
N VAL A 168 1.75 -8.49 8.80
CA VAL A 168 1.77 -8.97 7.41
C VAL A 168 0.43 -8.71 6.72
N ARG A 169 0.48 -8.33 5.45
CA ARG A 169 -0.68 -8.27 4.58
C ARG A 169 -0.50 -9.26 3.42
N VAL A 170 -1.51 -10.08 3.16
CA VAL A 170 -1.60 -10.99 2.02
C VAL A 170 -3.00 -10.94 1.42
N GLY A 171 -3.09 -11.17 0.12
CA GLY A 171 -4.39 -11.19 -0.57
C GLY A 171 -4.25 -11.23 -2.09
N LEU A 172 -5.39 -11.46 -2.76
CA LEU A 172 -5.46 -11.54 -4.22
C LEU A 172 -5.19 -10.21 -4.91
N GLU A 173 -5.40 -9.10 -4.21
CA GLU A 173 -5.02 -7.77 -4.69
C GLU A 173 -3.51 -7.67 -4.91
N ASP A 174 -2.75 -8.29 -4.00
CA ASP A 174 -1.29 -8.18 -3.98
C ASP A 174 -0.60 -9.30 -4.77
N SER A 175 -1.18 -10.51 -4.78
CA SER A 175 -0.68 -11.66 -5.54
C SER A 175 -1.77 -12.63 -5.91
N LEU A 176 -1.82 -13.02 -7.19
CA LEU A 176 -2.75 -14.03 -7.68
C LEU A 176 -2.31 -15.48 -7.37
N PHE A 177 -1.09 -15.69 -6.87
CA PHE A 177 -0.51 -17.02 -6.71
C PHE A 177 -0.33 -17.40 -5.23
N ILE A 178 -0.65 -18.66 -4.93
CA ILE A 178 -0.39 -19.29 -3.63
C ILE A 178 0.98 -19.98 -3.59
N ALA A 179 1.46 -20.46 -4.75
CA ALA A 179 2.77 -21.07 -4.95
C ALA A 179 3.24 -20.82 -6.39
N LYS A 180 4.48 -21.22 -6.73
CA LYS A 180 4.99 -21.11 -8.09
C LYS A 180 4.12 -21.91 -9.07
N GLY A 181 3.46 -21.20 -9.99
CA GLY A 181 2.59 -21.80 -11.01
C GLY A 181 1.21 -22.24 -10.49
N GLU A 182 0.87 -21.99 -9.23
CA GLU A 182 -0.41 -22.34 -8.62
C GLU A 182 -1.16 -21.07 -8.22
N MET A 183 -2.33 -20.84 -8.80
CA MET A 183 -3.17 -19.70 -8.47
C MET A 183 -3.87 -19.88 -7.13
N ALA A 184 -3.95 -18.81 -6.36
CA ALA A 184 -4.73 -18.78 -5.13
C ALA A 184 -6.24 -18.78 -5.44
N GLN A 185 -7.00 -19.52 -4.65
CA GLN A 185 -8.45 -19.63 -4.79
C GLN A 185 -9.21 -18.53 -4.04
N SER A 186 -8.59 -17.97 -2.99
CA SER A 186 -9.22 -16.94 -2.16
C SER A 186 -8.20 -16.20 -1.28
N ASN A 187 -8.58 -15.04 -0.76
CA ASN A 187 -7.85 -14.34 0.29
C ASN A 187 -7.66 -15.23 1.53
N ALA A 188 -8.71 -15.96 1.93
CA ALA A 188 -8.66 -16.86 3.07
C ALA A 188 -7.59 -17.95 2.92
N GLN A 189 -7.39 -18.49 1.72
CA GLN A 189 -6.32 -19.47 1.44
C GLN A 189 -4.94 -18.87 1.67
N GLN A 190 -4.72 -17.63 1.22
CA GLN A 190 -3.44 -16.93 1.43
C GLN A 190 -3.20 -16.62 2.92
N VAL A 191 -4.23 -16.18 3.64
CA VAL A 191 -4.16 -15.96 5.10
C VAL A 191 -3.85 -17.26 5.84
N ALA A 192 -4.52 -18.35 5.49
CA ALA A 192 -4.25 -19.67 6.09
C ALA A 192 -2.81 -20.14 5.81
N LYS A 193 -2.27 -19.83 4.62
CA LYS A 193 -0.89 -20.17 4.27
C LYS A 193 0.11 -19.38 5.09
N ILE A 194 -0.03 -18.04 5.15
CA ILE A 194 0.94 -17.23 5.92
C ILE A 194 0.88 -17.55 7.40
N ARG A 195 -0.29 -17.82 7.99
CA ARG A 195 -0.41 -18.25 9.38
C ARG A 195 0.30 -19.57 9.71
N ARG A 196 0.47 -20.45 8.73
CA ARG A 196 1.25 -21.69 8.90
C ARG A 196 2.74 -21.48 8.77
N ILE A 197 3.18 -20.41 8.15
CA ILE A 197 4.59 -20.06 8.01
C ILE A 197 5.08 -19.32 9.26
N LEU A 198 4.24 -18.49 9.87
CA LEU A 198 4.51 -17.72 11.10
C LEU A 198 4.20 -18.52 12.35
#